data_23757653f0e9976b75dac106c5d19f95
#
_entry.id   23757653f0e9976b75dac106c5d19f95
#
_cell.length_a   1.000
_cell.length_b   1.000
_cell.length_c   1.000
_cell.angle_alpha   90.00
_cell.angle_beta   90.00
_cell.angle_gamma   90.00
#
_symmetry.space_group_name_H-M   'P 1'
#
loop_
_entity.id
_entity.type
_entity.pdbx_description
1 polymer ?
#
loop_
_entity_poly.entity_id
_entity_poly.type
_entity_poly.pdbx_seq_one_letter_code
_entity_poly.pdbx_strand_id
1 'polypeptide(L)'
;MQLRPAQGVLAALAAGIVHAASFAPTGAWWLQSATLAVLVVLLLRAHAGTAGSAARAAVLGLAFGSGWFVAGVAWLYVSMHRYGGMPAPIAALALLLFGAYLALFPAAVCALTLRAARAARLAPAAPSPGSLAAASLVFAGCWALSEMARGYLFTGFPWLAIGYAHVDGPLAALAPVVGVYGVCAFAALSAFGLGALVRRPPATSFAVATALALAPLLVGASSSGRAWSQATGRDLTVRLLQGNVGQDMKFDPLRSLAAMQAYVGELLRVDADLTVLPETAWTVPWSATPATLRDALLAHLERSGGLVAIGMPLPGQPAAGQPHAPRLTNSVAVIDRDGAIAARYDKRHLVPLGEFIPRGFGWFVALMRIPLGEFGRGPATQPPLVIDGQKVAFDICYEDLFGEELAAQVRDGATILVNVSNIAWFGDSHALPQHLQIARMRAIELARPMLRATNTGVTAAIDARGQVTDTLPTYTAGALALTIRGSTGLTPYARWGNAVPLALGFALSLSGALACLAARRRSTDPNPLE
;
A
#
# COMPACT_ATOMS: atom_id res chain seq x y z
N MET A 1 21.88 -2.03 -32.62
CA MET A 1 22.42 -0.72 -32.18
C MET A 1 22.73 -0.80 -30.68
N GLN A 2 24.00 -0.67 -30.29
CA GLN A 2 24.39 -0.66 -28.88
C GLN A 2 24.10 0.75 -28.31
N LEU A 3 23.24 0.83 -27.28
CA LEU A 3 23.02 2.09 -26.58
C LEU A 3 24.31 2.51 -25.86
N ARG A 4 24.66 3.78 -25.94
CA ARG A 4 25.72 4.36 -25.09
C ARG A 4 25.27 4.26 -23.60
N PRO A 5 26.17 4.10 -22.63
CA PRO A 5 25.80 3.98 -21.21
C PRO A 5 24.81 5.05 -20.72
N ALA A 6 25.03 6.30 -21.08
CA ALA A 6 24.14 7.41 -20.73
C ALA A 6 22.72 7.25 -21.31
N GLN A 7 22.60 6.77 -22.56
CA GLN A 7 21.31 6.51 -23.19
C GLN A 7 20.53 5.40 -22.45
N GLY A 8 21.22 4.37 -21.94
CA GLY A 8 20.62 3.33 -21.11
C GLY A 8 20.05 3.87 -19.79
N VAL A 9 20.79 4.77 -19.14
CA VAL A 9 20.35 5.42 -17.89
C VAL A 9 19.14 6.32 -18.13
N LEU A 10 19.15 7.13 -19.19
CA LEU A 10 18.02 7.97 -19.57
C LEU A 10 16.77 7.14 -19.94
N ALA A 11 16.96 6.03 -20.64
CA ALA A 11 15.87 5.11 -20.96
C ALA A 11 15.27 4.45 -19.70
N ALA A 12 16.11 4.08 -18.74
CA ALA A 12 15.65 3.55 -17.46
C ALA A 12 14.86 4.60 -16.66
N LEU A 13 15.37 5.83 -16.57
CA LEU A 13 14.69 6.95 -15.91
C LEU A 13 13.32 7.23 -16.55
N ALA A 14 13.26 7.34 -17.89
CA ALA A 14 12.03 7.57 -18.62
C ALA A 14 11.02 6.42 -18.42
N ALA A 15 11.49 5.17 -18.47
CA ALA A 15 10.65 4.01 -18.20
C ALA A 15 10.11 4.04 -16.75
N GLY A 16 10.90 4.49 -15.78
CA GLY A 16 10.47 4.69 -14.40
C GLY A 16 9.40 5.77 -14.26
N ILE A 17 9.55 6.91 -14.93
CA ILE A 17 8.52 7.96 -14.94
C ILE A 17 7.20 7.41 -15.50
N VAL A 18 7.26 6.72 -16.64
CA VAL A 18 6.07 6.10 -17.27
C VAL A 18 5.49 4.99 -16.38
N HIS A 19 6.33 4.27 -15.63
CA HIS A 19 5.89 3.24 -14.67
C HIS A 19 4.91 3.78 -13.62
N ALA A 20 5.06 5.03 -13.19
CA ALA A 20 4.13 5.65 -12.25
C ALA A 20 2.68 5.68 -12.76
N ALA A 21 2.45 5.72 -14.08
CA ALA A 21 1.12 5.66 -14.67
C ALA A 21 0.48 4.25 -14.63
N SER A 22 1.19 3.22 -14.19
CA SER A 22 0.57 1.92 -13.91
C SER A 22 -0.32 1.91 -12.67
N PHE A 23 -0.16 2.90 -11.80
CA PHE A 23 -0.98 3.11 -10.62
C PHE A 23 -2.14 4.07 -10.90
N ALA A 24 -3.10 4.13 -9.95
CA ALA A 24 -4.19 5.09 -10.04
C ALA A 24 -3.66 6.54 -10.07
N PRO A 25 -4.34 7.46 -10.78
CA PRO A 25 -5.66 7.33 -11.40
C PRO A 25 -5.68 6.58 -12.74
N THR A 26 -4.55 6.45 -13.43
CA THR A 26 -4.51 5.80 -14.76
C THR A 26 -4.79 4.31 -14.65
N GLY A 27 -4.22 3.61 -13.65
CA GLY A 27 -4.50 2.21 -13.36
C GLY A 27 -4.14 1.22 -14.49
N ALA A 28 -3.19 1.58 -15.34
CA ALA A 28 -2.79 0.78 -16.49
C ALA A 28 -1.88 -0.40 -16.07
N TRP A 29 -2.45 -1.43 -15.43
CA TRP A 29 -1.71 -2.56 -14.86
C TRP A 29 -0.71 -3.21 -15.84
N TRP A 30 -1.04 -3.33 -17.12
CA TRP A 30 -0.18 -3.87 -18.17
C TRP A 30 1.08 -3.01 -18.41
N LEU A 31 0.98 -1.70 -18.14
CA LEU A 31 2.10 -0.77 -18.28
C LEU A 31 3.18 -1.06 -17.24
N GLN A 32 2.81 -1.55 -16.05
CA GLN A 32 3.74 -2.04 -15.04
C GLN A 32 4.67 -3.12 -15.63
N SER A 33 4.10 -4.14 -16.26
CA SER A 33 4.86 -5.23 -16.87
C SER A 33 5.70 -4.75 -18.06
N ALA A 34 5.16 -3.85 -18.88
CA ALA A 34 5.87 -3.32 -20.05
C ALA A 34 7.09 -2.46 -19.66
N THR A 35 6.94 -1.54 -18.71
CA THR A 35 8.04 -0.66 -18.29
C THR A 35 9.10 -1.40 -17.51
N LEU A 36 8.71 -2.36 -16.68
CA LEU A 36 9.67 -3.23 -15.98
C LEU A 36 10.39 -4.16 -16.97
N ALA A 37 9.73 -4.62 -18.03
CA ALA A 37 10.38 -5.36 -19.12
C ALA A 37 11.45 -4.52 -19.85
N VAL A 38 11.24 -3.20 -19.99
CA VAL A 38 12.28 -2.29 -20.51
C VAL A 38 13.51 -2.32 -19.59
N LEU A 39 13.34 -2.24 -18.28
CA LEU A 39 14.46 -2.36 -17.31
C LEU A 39 15.18 -3.70 -17.48
N VAL A 40 14.45 -4.81 -17.60
CA VAL A 40 15.03 -6.14 -17.85
C VAL A 40 15.83 -6.18 -19.15
N VAL A 41 15.31 -5.62 -20.24
CA VAL A 41 16.05 -5.50 -21.52
C VAL A 41 17.36 -4.74 -21.34
N LEU A 42 17.35 -3.64 -20.59
CA LEU A 42 18.54 -2.84 -20.31
C LEU A 42 19.55 -3.62 -19.46
N LEU A 43 19.09 -4.39 -18.47
CA LEU A 43 19.93 -5.28 -17.65
C LEU A 43 20.60 -6.37 -18.47
N LEU A 44 19.82 -7.06 -19.32
CA LEU A 44 20.33 -8.13 -20.20
C LEU A 44 21.32 -7.57 -21.25
N ARG A 45 21.13 -6.32 -21.70
CA ARG A 45 22.11 -5.63 -22.55
C ARG A 45 23.38 -5.26 -21.79
N ALA A 46 23.26 -4.77 -20.56
CA ALA A 46 24.40 -4.45 -19.71
C ALA A 46 25.24 -5.70 -19.37
N HIS A 47 24.60 -6.86 -19.28
CA HIS A 47 25.26 -8.15 -19.10
C HIS A 47 26.13 -8.54 -20.32
N ALA A 48 25.72 -8.19 -21.52
CA ALA A 48 26.43 -8.51 -22.77
C ALA A 48 27.75 -7.76 -22.95
N GLY A 49 27.97 -6.65 -22.22
CA GLY A 49 29.19 -5.86 -22.33
C GLY A 49 30.33 -6.40 -21.48
N THR A 50 31.57 -6.35 -21.98
CA THR A 50 32.80 -6.77 -21.27
C THR A 50 33.01 -6.00 -19.96
N ALA A 51 32.57 -4.75 -19.89
CA ALA A 51 32.62 -3.87 -18.72
C ALA A 51 31.34 -3.90 -17.88
N GLY A 52 30.40 -4.85 -18.13
CA GLY A 52 29.16 -4.96 -17.37
C GLY A 52 29.46 -5.25 -15.89
N SER A 53 29.24 -4.29 -15.00
CA SER A 53 29.44 -4.45 -13.56
C SER A 53 28.09 -4.46 -12.83
N ALA A 54 28.05 -5.08 -11.64
CA ALA A 54 26.90 -4.97 -10.75
C ALA A 54 26.57 -3.50 -10.44
N ALA A 55 27.60 -2.63 -10.41
CA ALA A 55 27.42 -1.19 -10.26
C ALA A 55 26.63 -0.57 -11.42
N ARG A 56 26.89 -0.96 -12.69
CA ARG A 56 26.10 -0.50 -13.83
C ARG A 56 24.63 -0.93 -13.74
N ALA A 57 24.39 -2.18 -13.32
CA ALA A 57 23.03 -2.67 -13.10
C ALA A 57 22.34 -1.89 -11.97
N ALA A 58 23.04 -1.60 -10.88
CA ALA A 58 22.52 -0.77 -9.80
C ALA A 58 22.16 0.64 -10.28
N VAL A 59 22.99 1.27 -11.13
CA VAL A 59 22.71 2.59 -11.71
C VAL A 59 21.45 2.57 -12.59
N LEU A 60 21.23 1.50 -13.37
CA LEU A 60 19.98 1.35 -14.14
C LEU A 60 18.75 1.22 -13.23
N GLY A 61 18.85 0.39 -12.18
CA GLY A 61 17.78 0.25 -11.19
C GLY A 61 17.53 1.53 -10.40
N LEU A 62 18.60 2.27 -10.05
CA LEU A 62 18.51 3.57 -9.39
C LEU A 62 17.79 4.61 -10.28
N ALA A 63 18.17 4.69 -11.55
CA ALA A 63 17.55 5.61 -12.49
C ALA A 63 16.06 5.29 -12.70
N PHE A 64 15.73 4.01 -12.92
CA PHE A 64 14.34 3.56 -13.03
C PHE A 64 13.54 3.88 -11.76
N GLY A 65 14.05 3.50 -10.60
CA GLY A 65 13.41 3.76 -9.31
C GLY A 65 13.24 5.24 -9.02
N SER A 66 14.24 6.09 -9.32
CA SER A 66 14.14 7.54 -9.14
C SER A 66 13.02 8.13 -10.01
N GLY A 67 12.94 7.75 -11.28
CA GLY A 67 11.85 8.16 -12.16
C GLY A 67 10.48 7.71 -11.63
N TRP A 68 10.36 6.45 -11.24
CA TRP A 68 9.14 5.86 -10.71
C TRP A 68 8.67 6.55 -9.43
N PHE A 69 9.53 6.61 -8.40
CA PHE A 69 9.10 7.12 -7.10
C PHE A 69 8.91 8.64 -7.11
N VAL A 70 9.81 9.41 -7.73
CA VAL A 70 9.64 10.87 -7.78
C VAL A 70 8.34 11.25 -8.50
N ALA A 71 8.03 10.60 -9.63
CA ALA A 71 6.78 10.86 -10.35
C ALA A 71 5.55 10.33 -9.58
N GLY A 72 5.65 9.14 -8.98
CA GLY A 72 4.52 8.47 -8.34
C GLY A 72 4.11 9.06 -6.99
N VAL A 73 5.06 9.68 -6.24
CA VAL A 73 4.78 10.33 -4.95
C VAL A 73 5.02 11.83 -4.97
N ALA A 74 4.92 12.47 -6.14
CA ALA A 74 5.10 13.92 -6.30
C ALA A 74 4.17 14.75 -5.37
N TRP A 75 3.07 14.18 -4.94
CA TRP A 75 2.13 14.78 -3.99
C TRP A 75 2.75 15.05 -2.59
N LEU A 76 3.85 14.38 -2.23
CA LEU A 76 4.60 14.73 -1.00
C LEU A 76 5.16 16.16 -1.05
N TYR A 77 5.48 16.67 -2.24
CA TYR A 77 5.87 18.07 -2.40
C TYR A 77 4.76 19.02 -1.94
N VAL A 78 3.50 18.71 -2.29
CA VAL A 78 2.33 19.52 -1.88
C VAL A 78 2.21 19.53 -0.35
N SER A 79 2.36 18.36 0.28
CA SER A 79 2.32 18.24 1.74
C SER A 79 3.42 19.07 2.41
N MET A 80 4.67 18.94 1.96
CA MET A 80 5.81 19.64 2.56
C MET A 80 5.79 21.16 2.29
N HIS A 81 5.49 21.56 1.05
CA HIS A 81 5.55 22.96 0.66
C HIS A 81 4.29 23.74 1.05
N ARG A 82 3.11 23.29 0.60
CA ARG A 82 1.85 24.02 0.78
C ARG A 82 1.35 23.98 2.21
N TYR A 83 1.34 22.79 2.82
CA TYR A 83 0.79 22.60 4.16
C TYR A 83 1.86 22.63 5.25
N GLY A 84 3.09 22.16 4.95
CA GLY A 84 4.21 22.17 5.86
C GLY A 84 4.99 23.49 5.90
N GLY A 85 4.70 24.43 4.98
CA GLY A 85 5.37 25.73 4.91
C GLY A 85 6.86 25.67 4.55
N MET A 86 7.35 24.51 4.08
CA MET A 86 8.73 24.32 3.67
C MET A 86 9.02 25.13 2.40
N PRO A 87 10.17 25.85 2.30
CA PRO A 87 10.56 26.54 1.07
C PRO A 87 10.60 25.60 -0.13
N ALA A 88 10.06 26.03 -1.28
CA ALA A 88 9.92 25.22 -2.48
C ALA A 88 11.18 24.44 -2.90
N PRO A 89 12.39 25.04 -2.93
CA PRO A 89 13.61 24.31 -3.30
C PRO A 89 13.95 23.19 -2.30
N ILE A 90 13.69 23.41 -1.01
CA ILE A 90 13.97 22.42 0.04
C ILE A 90 12.96 21.27 -0.05
N ALA A 91 11.68 21.56 -0.26
CA ALA A 91 10.65 20.54 -0.47
C ALA A 91 10.94 19.69 -1.73
N ALA A 92 11.36 20.32 -2.83
CA ALA A 92 11.77 19.60 -4.04
C ALA A 92 13.00 18.72 -3.79
N LEU A 93 14.03 19.23 -3.10
CA LEU A 93 15.21 18.43 -2.74
C LEU A 93 14.84 17.26 -1.83
N ALA A 94 13.98 17.47 -0.84
CA ALA A 94 13.51 16.41 0.06
C ALA A 94 12.78 15.30 -0.72
N LEU A 95 11.90 15.66 -1.67
CA LEU A 95 11.24 14.71 -2.56
C LEU A 95 12.24 13.92 -3.40
N LEU A 96 13.25 14.59 -3.99
CA LEU A 96 14.29 13.93 -4.80
C LEU A 96 15.13 12.97 -3.96
N LEU A 97 15.56 13.37 -2.76
CA LEU A 97 16.31 12.53 -1.84
C LEU A 97 15.49 11.33 -1.36
N PHE A 98 14.22 11.53 -1.05
CA PHE A 98 13.32 10.43 -0.69
C PHE A 98 13.09 9.47 -1.85
N GLY A 99 12.84 9.98 -3.07
CA GLY A 99 12.75 9.16 -4.27
C GLY A 99 14.04 8.37 -4.56
N ALA A 100 15.22 9.00 -4.35
CA ALA A 100 16.51 8.34 -4.49
C ALA A 100 16.72 7.24 -3.43
N TYR A 101 16.32 7.49 -2.19
CA TYR A 101 16.31 6.45 -1.14
C TYR A 101 15.45 5.25 -1.54
N LEU A 102 14.22 5.48 -1.97
CA LEU A 102 13.34 4.41 -2.43
C LEU A 102 13.91 3.67 -3.66
N ALA A 103 14.63 4.37 -4.53
CA ALA A 103 15.27 3.79 -5.70
C ALA A 103 16.46 2.87 -5.39
N LEU A 104 16.99 2.88 -4.16
CA LEU A 104 18.02 1.92 -3.72
C LEU A 104 17.51 0.47 -3.75
N PHE A 105 16.21 0.25 -3.53
CA PHE A 105 15.60 -1.08 -3.55
C PHE A 105 15.66 -1.72 -4.95
N PRO A 106 15.11 -1.12 -6.02
CA PRO A 106 15.29 -1.65 -7.36
C PRO A 106 16.76 -1.66 -7.83
N ALA A 107 17.61 -0.74 -7.35
CA ALA A 107 19.04 -0.76 -7.63
C ALA A 107 19.70 -2.05 -7.10
N ALA A 108 19.38 -2.44 -5.86
CA ALA A 108 19.89 -3.67 -5.25
C ALA A 108 19.41 -4.90 -6.01
N VAL A 109 18.11 -4.97 -6.37
CA VAL A 109 17.57 -6.07 -7.18
C VAL A 109 18.30 -6.22 -8.51
N CYS A 110 18.51 -5.10 -9.21
CA CYS A 110 19.24 -5.12 -10.49
C CYS A 110 20.68 -5.63 -10.35
N ALA A 111 21.37 -5.19 -9.30
CA ALA A 111 22.74 -5.64 -9.03
C ALA A 111 22.82 -7.15 -8.71
N LEU A 112 21.90 -7.65 -7.88
CA LEU A 112 21.81 -9.07 -7.52
C LEU A 112 21.45 -9.93 -8.73
N THR A 113 20.48 -9.48 -9.53
CA THR A 113 20.07 -10.17 -10.76
C THR A 113 21.22 -10.30 -11.76
N LEU A 114 22.01 -9.24 -11.96
CA LEU A 114 23.16 -9.30 -12.86
C LEU A 114 24.24 -10.25 -12.34
N ARG A 115 24.49 -10.28 -11.02
CA ARG A 115 25.40 -11.26 -10.42
C ARG A 115 24.93 -12.69 -10.63
N ALA A 116 23.63 -12.95 -10.45
CA ALA A 116 23.01 -14.24 -10.70
C ALA A 116 23.10 -14.64 -12.17
N ALA A 117 22.76 -13.74 -13.10
CA ALA A 117 22.86 -13.98 -14.53
C ALA A 117 24.28 -14.37 -14.97
N ARG A 118 25.31 -13.76 -14.36
CA ARG A 118 26.70 -14.12 -14.60
C ARG A 118 27.06 -15.47 -14.02
N ALA A 119 26.63 -15.75 -12.79
CA ALA A 119 26.87 -17.05 -12.14
C ALA A 119 26.18 -18.17 -12.91
N ALA A 120 24.98 -17.92 -13.47
CA ALA A 120 24.26 -18.85 -14.34
C ALA A 120 24.85 -18.96 -15.75
N ARG A 121 25.91 -18.20 -16.06
CA ARG A 121 26.49 -18.13 -17.42
C ARG A 121 25.41 -17.82 -18.48
N LEU A 122 24.50 -16.94 -18.18
CA LEU A 122 23.47 -16.50 -19.11
C LEU A 122 24.15 -15.90 -20.35
N ALA A 123 24.20 -16.66 -21.43
CA ALA A 123 24.81 -16.17 -22.67
C ALA A 123 23.97 -15.04 -23.26
N PRO A 124 24.56 -13.84 -23.53
CA PRO A 124 23.80 -12.68 -23.94
C PRO A 124 23.05 -12.85 -25.27
N ALA A 125 23.61 -13.58 -26.22
CA ALA A 125 23.04 -13.80 -27.54
C ALA A 125 22.16 -15.06 -27.62
N ALA A 126 22.52 -16.08 -26.86
CA ALA A 126 21.85 -17.40 -26.89
C ALA A 126 21.71 -17.96 -25.46
N PRO A 127 20.84 -17.38 -24.61
CA PRO A 127 20.66 -17.88 -23.27
C PRO A 127 20.11 -19.30 -23.29
N SER A 128 20.62 -20.17 -22.40
CA SER A 128 20.00 -21.48 -22.19
C SER A 128 18.69 -21.35 -21.41
N PRO A 129 17.72 -22.25 -21.60
CA PRO A 129 16.48 -22.27 -20.83
C PRO A 129 16.70 -22.22 -19.32
N GLY A 130 17.64 -23.02 -18.81
CA GLY A 130 17.97 -23.11 -17.38
C GLY A 130 18.59 -21.83 -16.82
N SER A 131 19.51 -21.18 -17.56
CA SER A 131 20.13 -19.93 -17.12
C SER A 131 19.14 -18.77 -17.13
N LEU A 132 18.21 -18.74 -18.10
CA LEU A 132 17.14 -17.75 -18.17
C LEU A 132 16.18 -17.90 -17.00
N ALA A 133 15.70 -19.11 -16.73
CA ALA A 133 14.85 -19.42 -15.60
C ALA A 133 15.51 -19.05 -14.26
N ALA A 134 16.78 -19.43 -14.07
CA ALA A 134 17.53 -19.12 -12.86
C ALA A 134 17.62 -17.60 -12.59
N ALA A 135 17.98 -16.82 -13.60
CA ALA A 135 18.06 -15.35 -13.47
C ALA A 135 16.69 -14.71 -13.20
N SER A 136 15.60 -15.21 -13.82
CA SER A 136 14.26 -14.71 -13.62
C SER A 136 13.73 -15.00 -12.21
N LEU A 137 14.01 -16.18 -11.65
CA LEU A 137 13.64 -16.53 -10.29
C LEU A 137 14.35 -15.63 -9.27
N VAL A 138 15.65 -15.37 -9.44
CA VAL A 138 16.38 -14.42 -8.59
C VAL A 138 15.77 -13.02 -8.71
N PHE A 139 15.48 -12.55 -9.91
CA PHE A 139 14.88 -11.24 -10.12
C PHE A 139 13.54 -11.12 -9.40
N ALA A 140 12.63 -12.06 -9.61
CA ALA A 140 11.29 -12.03 -9.03
C ALA A 140 11.31 -12.17 -7.50
N GLY A 141 12.10 -13.09 -6.96
CA GLY A 141 12.22 -13.28 -5.52
C GLY A 141 12.87 -12.07 -4.82
N CYS A 142 13.98 -11.56 -5.37
CA CYS A 142 14.61 -10.35 -4.84
C CYS A 142 13.69 -9.13 -4.96
N TRP A 143 12.86 -9.03 -6.01
CA TRP A 143 11.89 -7.93 -6.15
C TRP A 143 10.88 -7.97 -5.02
N ALA A 144 10.21 -9.10 -4.78
CA ALA A 144 9.26 -9.25 -3.68
C ALA A 144 9.88 -8.95 -2.31
N LEU A 145 11.08 -9.51 -2.04
CA LEU A 145 11.79 -9.25 -0.79
C LEU A 145 12.20 -7.79 -0.62
N SER A 146 12.57 -7.11 -1.70
CA SER A 146 12.92 -5.68 -1.67
C SER A 146 11.69 -4.79 -1.40
N GLU A 147 10.53 -5.12 -1.98
CA GLU A 147 9.27 -4.43 -1.70
C GLU A 147 8.85 -4.62 -0.24
N MET A 148 8.98 -5.85 0.28
CA MET A 148 8.74 -6.11 1.70
C MET A 148 9.72 -5.32 2.59
N ALA A 149 11.01 -5.35 2.28
CA ALA A 149 12.01 -4.58 3.05
C ALA A 149 11.68 -3.08 3.06
N ARG A 150 11.23 -2.52 1.94
CA ARG A 150 10.75 -1.14 1.83
C ARG A 150 9.50 -0.88 2.68
N GLY A 151 8.66 -1.90 2.86
CA GLY A 151 7.48 -1.86 3.72
C GLY A 151 7.78 -1.90 5.23
N TYR A 152 9.02 -2.24 5.64
CA TYR A 152 9.39 -2.36 7.06
C TYR A 152 10.52 -1.42 7.49
N LEU A 153 11.51 -1.17 6.62
CA LEU A 153 12.66 -0.36 6.98
C LEU A 153 12.25 1.10 7.22
N PHE A 154 12.76 1.68 8.31
CA PHE A 154 12.46 3.05 8.75
C PHE A 154 10.96 3.32 8.92
N THR A 155 10.26 2.37 9.54
CA THR A 155 8.79 2.31 9.73
C THR A 155 7.99 1.95 8.48
N GLY A 156 8.65 1.78 7.33
CA GLY A 156 8.06 1.34 6.08
C GLY A 156 7.42 2.45 5.25
N PHE A 157 7.53 2.30 3.93
CA PHE A 157 6.77 3.08 2.95
C PHE A 157 6.41 2.17 1.76
N PRO A 158 5.42 1.27 1.91
CA PRO A 158 5.04 0.33 0.85
C PRO A 158 4.19 0.94 -0.27
N TRP A 159 3.92 2.25 -0.24
CA TRP A 159 3.21 2.96 -1.30
C TRP A 159 3.83 2.68 -2.66
N LEU A 160 3.02 2.49 -3.69
CA LEU A 160 3.45 2.09 -5.03
C LEU A 160 4.16 0.72 -5.12
N ALA A 161 3.96 -0.23 -4.20
CA ALA A 161 4.39 -1.60 -4.46
C ALA A 161 3.76 -2.09 -5.76
N ILE A 162 4.57 -2.73 -6.65
CA ILE A 162 4.08 -3.04 -8.02
C ILE A 162 2.85 -3.94 -8.03
N GLY A 163 2.61 -4.69 -6.96
CA GLY A 163 1.39 -5.50 -6.81
C GLY A 163 0.11 -4.66 -6.80
N TYR A 164 0.14 -3.42 -6.29
CA TYR A 164 -1.04 -2.54 -6.30
C TYR A 164 -1.49 -2.15 -7.71
N ALA A 165 -0.56 -2.03 -8.66
CA ALA A 165 -0.91 -1.74 -10.05
C ALA A 165 -1.86 -2.80 -10.64
N HIS A 166 -1.80 -4.04 -10.12
CA HIS A 166 -2.57 -5.18 -10.62
C HIS A 166 -3.97 -5.32 -10.01
N VAL A 167 -4.46 -4.37 -9.19
CA VAL A 167 -5.78 -4.46 -8.55
C VAL A 167 -6.92 -4.70 -9.56
N ASP A 168 -6.79 -4.19 -10.78
CA ASP A 168 -7.69 -4.41 -11.90
C ASP A 168 -7.15 -5.42 -12.94
N GLY A 169 -5.99 -6.00 -12.65
CA GLY A 169 -5.34 -6.98 -13.52
C GLY A 169 -5.56 -8.43 -13.06
N PRO A 170 -5.22 -9.40 -13.90
CA PRO A 170 -5.44 -10.81 -13.58
C PRO A 170 -4.68 -11.28 -12.34
N LEU A 171 -3.55 -10.66 -11.99
CA LEU A 171 -2.74 -11.05 -10.83
C LEU A 171 -3.42 -10.72 -9.48
N ALA A 172 -4.43 -9.81 -9.45
CA ALA A 172 -5.20 -9.52 -8.24
C ALA A 172 -5.79 -10.79 -7.61
N ALA A 173 -6.23 -11.75 -8.43
CA ALA A 173 -6.81 -13.00 -7.96
C ALA A 173 -5.85 -13.91 -7.17
N LEU A 174 -4.54 -13.63 -7.21
CA LEU A 174 -3.53 -14.30 -6.41
C LEU A 174 -3.36 -13.67 -5.02
N ALA A 175 -3.78 -12.42 -4.84
CA ALA A 175 -3.58 -11.68 -3.60
C ALA A 175 -4.19 -12.36 -2.35
N PRO A 176 -5.35 -13.04 -2.40
CA PRO A 176 -5.86 -13.81 -1.27
C PRO A 176 -4.93 -14.94 -0.81
N VAL A 177 -4.03 -15.40 -1.67
CA VAL A 177 -3.07 -16.47 -1.33
C VAL A 177 -1.73 -15.89 -0.91
N VAL A 178 -1.18 -14.98 -1.71
CA VAL A 178 0.22 -14.55 -1.58
C VAL A 178 0.40 -13.11 -1.12
N GLY A 179 -0.68 -12.36 -0.91
CA GLY A 179 -0.62 -10.93 -0.57
C GLY A 179 -0.05 -10.07 -1.69
N VAL A 180 -0.07 -8.75 -1.51
CA VAL A 180 0.45 -7.79 -2.50
C VAL A 180 1.91 -8.03 -2.86
N TYR A 181 2.73 -8.42 -1.89
CA TYR A 181 4.16 -8.67 -2.13
C TYR A 181 4.41 -9.95 -2.93
N GLY A 182 3.55 -10.97 -2.77
CA GLY A 182 3.59 -12.14 -3.65
C GLY A 182 3.12 -11.81 -5.07
N VAL A 183 2.12 -10.94 -5.21
CA VAL A 183 1.73 -10.38 -6.52
C VAL A 183 2.90 -9.64 -7.15
N CYS A 184 3.73 -8.90 -6.38
CA CYS A 184 4.96 -8.29 -6.88
C CYS A 184 5.93 -9.33 -7.48
N ALA A 185 6.09 -10.51 -6.85
CA ALA A 185 6.95 -11.57 -7.40
C ALA A 185 6.45 -12.04 -8.76
N PHE A 186 5.16 -12.32 -8.90
CA PHE A 186 4.56 -12.79 -10.15
C PHE A 186 4.57 -11.71 -11.24
N ALA A 187 4.34 -10.45 -10.88
CA ALA A 187 4.44 -9.31 -11.80
C ALA A 187 5.88 -9.14 -12.32
N ALA A 188 6.87 -9.23 -11.43
CA ALA A 188 8.28 -9.17 -11.79
C ALA A 188 8.69 -10.35 -12.68
N LEU A 189 8.18 -11.56 -12.40
CA LEU A 189 8.43 -12.75 -13.21
C LEU A 189 7.89 -12.58 -14.63
N SER A 190 6.63 -12.11 -14.76
CA SER A 190 6.03 -11.81 -16.07
C SER A 190 6.82 -10.75 -16.82
N ALA A 191 7.23 -9.68 -16.17
CA ALA A 191 8.03 -8.62 -16.78
C ALA A 191 9.41 -9.12 -17.25
N PHE A 192 10.04 -10.02 -16.48
CA PHE A 192 11.31 -10.64 -16.90
C PHE A 192 11.13 -11.48 -18.16
N GLY A 193 10.09 -12.31 -18.21
CA GLY A 193 9.72 -13.10 -19.39
C GLY A 193 9.52 -12.21 -20.63
N LEU A 194 8.73 -11.13 -20.50
CA LEU A 194 8.51 -10.15 -21.59
C LEU A 194 9.82 -9.51 -22.05
N GLY A 195 10.67 -9.07 -21.13
CA GLY A 195 11.97 -8.49 -21.46
C GLY A 195 12.91 -9.46 -22.18
N ALA A 196 12.85 -10.74 -21.79
CA ALA A 196 13.59 -11.80 -22.46
C ALA A 196 13.08 -12.06 -23.89
N LEU A 197 11.76 -12.07 -24.11
CA LEU A 197 11.14 -12.23 -25.43
C LEU A 197 11.55 -11.13 -26.41
N VAL A 198 11.63 -9.87 -25.96
CA VAL A 198 12.09 -8.73 -26.76
C VAL A 198 13.50 -8.95 -27.32
N ARG A 199 14.32 -9.76 -26.62
CA ARG A 199 15.67 -10.11 -27.06
C ARG A 199 15.72 -11.20 -28.12
N ARG A 200 14.58 -11.81 -28.50
CA ARG A 200 14.47 -12.87 -29.49
C ARG A 200 15.43 -14.05 -29.19
N PRO A 201 15.28 -14.72 -28.04
CA PRO A 201 16.16 -15.84 -27.68
C PRO A 201 15.94 -17.06 -28.60
N PRO A 202 16.85 -18.08 -28.58
CA PRO A 202 16.64 -19.34 -29.28
C PRO A 202 15.32 -20.02 -28.93
N ALA A 203 14.79 -20.87 -29.80
CA ALA A 203 13.44 -21.45 -29.70
C ALA A 203 13.12 -22.07 -28.32
N THR A 204 14.06 -22.84 -27.75
CA THR A 204 13.88 -23.47 -26.44
C THR A 204 13.78 -22.43 -25.30
N SER A 205 14.59 -21.38 -25.35
CA SER A 205 14.56 -20.29 -24.38
C SER A 205 13.40 -19.33 -24.66
N PHE A 206 12.94 -19.24 -25.90
CA PHE A 206 11.72 -18.51 -26.24
C PHE A 206 10.49 -19.13 -25.56
N ALA A 207 10.36 -20.46 -25.58
CA ALA A 207 9.28 -21.16 -24.87
C ALA A 207 9.29 -20.88 -23.36
N VAL A 208 10.49 -20.91 -22.73
CA VAL A 208 10.63 -20.56 -21.31
C VAL A 208 10.27 -19.10 -21.05
N ALA A 209 10.76 -18.16 -21.86
CA ALA A 209 10.43 -16.75 -21.71
C ALA A 209 8.92 -16.49 -21.87
N THR A 210 8.26 -17.18 -22.82
CA THR A 210 6.80 -17.13 -22.99
C THR A 210 6.07 -17.67 -21.76
N ALA A 211 6.51 -18.82 -21.24
CA ALA A 211 5.94 -19.39 -20.00
C ALA A 211 6.09 -18.43 -18.82
N LEU A 212 7.27 -17.83 -18.62
CA LEU A 212 7.51 -16.86 -17.57
C LEU A 212 6.62 -15.62 -17.72
N ALA A 213 6.41 -15.15 -18.95
CA ALA A 213 5.59 -13.98 -19.21
C ALA A 213 4.10 -14.24 -18.98
N LEU A 214 3.58 -15.39 -19.41
CA LEU A 214 2.15 -15.66 -19.49
C LEU A 214 1.61 -16.50 -18.33
N ALA A 215 2.38 -17.48 -17.82
CA ALA A 215 1.87 -18.39 -16.81
C ALA A 215 1.35 -17.68 -15.54
N PRO A 216 2.04 -16.68 -14.96
CA PRO A 216 1.50 -15.94 -13.83
C PRO A 216 0.14 -15.29 -14.13
N LEU A 217 0.01 -14.67 -15.30
CA LEU A 217 -1.23 -14.01 -15.74
C LEU A 217 -2.36 -15.02 -15.96
N LEU A 218 -2.06 -16.16 -16.57
CA LEU A 218 -3.03 -17.23 -16.82
C LEU A 218 -3.50 -17.88 -15.50
N VAL A 219 -2.58 -18.14 -14.56
CA VAL A 219 -2.93 -18.64 -13.23
C VAL A 219 -3.79 -17.64 -12.48
N GLY A 220 -3.47 -16.35 -12.54
CA GLY A 220 -4.28 -15.30 -11.96
C GLY A 220 -5.68 -15.27 -12.58
N ALA A 221 -5.77 -15.23 -13.91
CA ALA A 221 -7.05 -15.22 -14.62
C ALA A 221 -7.91 -16.44 -14.32
N SER A 222 -7.34 -17.65 -14.26
CA SER A 222 -8.06 -18.87 -13.92
C SER A 222 -8.52 -18.94 -12.47
N SER A 223 -7.93 -18.13 -11.59
CA SER A 223 -8.28 -18.05 -10.16
C SER A 223 -9.33 -16.99 -9.84
N SER A 224 -9.70 -16.14 -10.80
CA SER A 224 -10.55 -14.95 -10.59
C SER A 224 -11.96 -15.27 -10.08
N GLY A 225 -12.50 -16.45 -10.39
CA GLY A 225 -13.83 -16.89 -9.96
C GLY A 225 -13.89 -17.50 -8.55
N ARG A 226 -12.74 -17.67 -7.87
CA ARG A 226 -12.70 -18.36 -6.58
C ARG A 226 -13.28 -17.50 -5.46
N ALA A 227 -14.30 -18.04 -4.77
CA ALA A 227 -14.83 -17.41 -3.56
C ALA A 227 -13.98 -17.81 -2.35
N TRP A 228 -13.50 -16.82 -1.60
CA TRP A 228 -12.68 -17.00 -0.39
C TRP A 228 -13.45 -16.71 0.89
N SER A 229 -14.61 -16.09 0.77
CA SER A 229 -15.47 -15.74 1.89
C SER A 229 -16.94 -15.93 1.53
N GLN A 230 -17.78 -15.97 2.55
CA GLN A 230 -19.22 -16.05 2.45
C GLN A 230 -19.85 -14.92 3.24
N ALA A 231 -20.95 -14.36 2.76
CA ALA A 231 -21.70 -13.35 3.48
C ALA A 231 -22.19 -13.92 4.84
N THR A 232 -22.13 -13.09 5.88
CA THR A 232 -22.51 -13.49 7.24
C THR A 232 -23.19 -12.35 7.99
N GLY A 233 -23.94 -12.68 9.05
CA GLY A 233 -24.63 -11.72 9.88
C GLY A 233 -25.81 -11.03 9.18
N ARG A 234 -26.35 -10.01 9.84
CA ARG A 234 -27.40 -9.15 9.30
C ARG A 234 -26.83 -8.05 8.42
N ASP A 235 -27.67 -7.52 7.57
CA ASP A 235 -27.36 -6.29 6.85
C ASP A 235 -27.32 -5.12 7.84
N LEU A 236 -26.31 -4.27 7.70
CA LEU A 236 -26.20 -3.01 8.44
C LEU A 236 -26.45 -1.83 7.49
N THR A 237 -27.28 -0.91 7.93
CA THR A 237 -27.35 0.42 7.31
C THR A 237 -26.19 1.26 7.80
N VAL A 238 -25.37 1.76 6.87
CA VAL A 238 -24.18 2.54 7.21
C VAL A 238 -24.20 3.88 6.48
N ARG A 239 -23.75 4.92 7.18
CA ARG A 239 -23.47 6.23 6.59
C ARG A 239 -22.02 6.60 6.75
N LEU A 240 -21.36 6.93 5.66
CA LEU A 240 -19.97 7.41 5.64
C LEU A 240 -20.00 8.92 5.37
N LEU A 241 -19.56 9.73 6.32
CA LEU A 241 -19.58 11.17 6.19
C LEU A 241 -18.27 11.69 5.57
N GLN A 242 -18.39 12.68 4.68
CA GLN A 242 -17.29 13.41 4.06
C GLN A 242 -17.46 14.89 4.36
N GLY A 243 -16.57 15.46 5.17
CA GLY A 243 -16.73 16.84 5.66
C GLY A 243 -16.17 17.88 4.70
N ASN A 244 -15.24 17.54 3.84
CA ASN A 244 -14.49 18.46 2.97
C ASN A 244 -13.89 19.66 3.72
N VAL A 245 -13.38 19.41 4.93
CA VAL A 245 -12.77 20.42 5.78
C VAL A 245 -11.33 20.66 5.34
N GLY A 246 -10.99 21.87 4.93
CA GLY A 246 -9.62 22.23 4.53
C GLY A 246 -8.61 22.01 5.66
N GLN A 247 -7.41 21.57 5.30
CA GLN A 247 -6.38 21.23 6.29
C GLN A 247 -5.91 22.44 7.11
N ASP A 248 -5.87 23.62 6.50
CA ASP A 248 -5.56 24.90 7.13
C ASP A 248 -6.63 25.37 8.12
N MET A 249 -7.85 24.84 8.03
CA MET A 249 -8.97 25.19 8.88
C MET A 249 -9.03 24.38 10.17
N LYS A 250 -8.43 23.18 10.21
CA LYS A 250 -8.56 22.24 11.35
C LYS A 250 -7.93 22.74 12.65
N PHE A 251 -6.93 23.61 12.56
CA PHE A 251 -6.21 24.14 13.73
C PHE A 251 -6.75 25.50 14.21
N ASP A 252 -7.73 26.08 13.53
CA ASP A 252 -8.45 27.25 13.97
C ASP A 252 -9.66 26.82 14.83
N PRO A 253 -9.74 27.23 16.13
CA PRO A 253 -10.80 26.77 17.02
C PRO A 253 -12.22 27.08 16.53
N LEU A 254 -12.45 28.25 15.89
CA LEU A 254 -13.78 28.64 15.38
C LEU A 254 -14.17 27.78 14.17
N ARG A 255 -13.23 27.55 13.27
CA ARG A 255 -13.45 26.71 12.09
C ARG A 255 -13.61 25.25 12.44
N SER A 256 -12.86 24.78 13.43
CA SER A 256 -13.02 23.44 13.99
C SER A 256 -14.41 23.23 14.59
N LEU A 257 -14.93 24.20 15.34
CA LEU A 257 -16.29 24.14 15.87
C LEU A 257 -17.33 24.11 14.74
N ALA A 258 -17.18 24.96 13.72
CA ALA A 258 -18.08 24.98 12.56
C ALA A 258 -18.07 23.64 11.80
N ALA A 259 -16.90 23.00 11.68
CA ALA A 259 -16.79 21.67 11.07
C ALA A 259 -17.53 20.60 11.90
N MET A 260 -17.36 20.60 13.22
CA MET A 260 -18.11 19.70 14.11
C MET A 260 -19.62 19.92 14.01
N GLN A 261 -20.08 21.19 13.94
CA GLN A 261 -21.50 21.54 13.74
C GLN A 261 -22.03 20.99 12.41
N ALA A 262 -21.25 21.11 11.33
CA ALA A 262 -21.62 20.59 10.02
C ALA A 262 -21.75 19.05 10.04
N TYR A 263 -20.84 18.34 10.70
CA TYR A 263 -20.92 16.88 10.86
C TYR A 263 -22.16 16.48 11.68
N VAL A 264 -22.45 17.15 12.79
CA VAL A 264 -23.67 16.89 13.57
C VAL A 264 -24.90 17.16 12.72
N GLY A 265 -24.97 18.31 12.03
CA GLY A 265 -26.09 18.66 11.17
C GLY A 265 -26.35 17.61 10.08
N GLU A 266 -25.29 17.05 9.48
CA GLU A 266 -25.42 15.97 8.49
C GLU A 266 -25.85 14.64 9.15
N LEU A 267 -25.31 14.31 10.31
CA LEU A 267 -25.65 13.11 11.06
C LEU A 267 -27.15 13.08 11.43
N LEU A 268 -27.72 14.21 11.87
CA LEU A 268 -29.11 14.31 12.30
C LEU A 268 -30.15 14.12 11.17
N ARG A 269 -29.73 14.11 9.90
CA ARG A 269 -30.65 14.04 8.74
C ARG A 269 -31.25 12.67 8.51
N VAL A 270 -30.50 11.60 8.78
CA VAL A 270 -30.89 10.22 8.44
C VAL A 270 -30.38 9.25 9.50
N ASP A 271 -31.22 8.33 9.91
CA ASP A 271 -30.87 7.26 10.84
C ASP A 271 -30.06 6.16 10.14
N ALA A 272 -29.13 5.54 10.87
CA ALA A 272 -28.36 4.38 10.42
C ALA A 272 -27.91 3.56 11.63
N ASP A 273 -27.66 2.26 11.43
CA ASP A 273 -27.09 1.40 12.48
C ASP A 273 -25.68 1.88 12.88
N LEU A 274 -24.90 2.34 11.89
CA LEU A 274 -23.56 2.88 12.10
C LEU A 274 -23.31 4.10 11.20
N THR A 275 -23.01 5.26 11.81
CA THR A 275 -22.48 6.42 11.08
C THR A 275 -21.00 6.56 11.35
N VAL A 276 -20.18 6.69 10.29
CA VAL A 276 -18.71 6.79 10.37
C VAL A 276 -18.24 8.15 9.90
N LEU A 277 -17.52 8.85 10.75
CA LEU A 277 -16.87 10.12 10.45
C LEU A 277 -15.38 9.88 10.13
N PRO A 278 -14.74 10.76 9.33
CA PRO A 278 -13.34 10.65 8.97
C PRO A 278 -12.38 10.78 10.16
N GLU A 279 -11.11 10.46 9.91
CA GLU A 279 -9.98 10.75 10.81
C GLU A 279 -9.95 12.24 11.17
N THR A 280 -9.78 12.54 12.46
CA THR A 280 -9.74 13.90 13.01
C THR A 280 -10.96 14.76 12.59
N ALA A 281 -12.14 14.14 12.48
CA ALA A 281 -13.39 14.87 12.30
C ALA A 281 -13.72 15.70 13.55
N TRP A 282 -13.37 15.18 14.71
CA TRP A 282 -13.31 15.90 15.99
C TRP A 282 -11.86 16.24 16.31
N THR A 283 -11.60 17.50 16.63
CA THR A 283 -10.25 18.00 16.96
C THR A 283 -9.98 18.05 18.46
N VAL A 284 -10.98 17.71 19.26
CA VAL A 284 -10.92 17.65 20.72
C VAL A 284 -11.34 16.27 21.23
N PRO A 285 -10.89 15.84 22.42
CA PRO A 285 -11.40 14.62 23.05
C PRO A 285 -12.91 14.68 23.27
N TRP A 286 -13.57 13.51 23.32
CA TRP A 286 -15.02 13.43 23.55
C TRP A 286 -15.51 14.21 24.77
N SER A 287 -14.78 14.16 25.89
CA SER A 287 -15.08 14.88 27.13
C SER A 287 -15.06 16.41 26.98
N ALA A 288 -14.35 16.93 26.00
CA ALA A 288 -14.25 18.36 25.70
C ALA A 288 -15.20 18.80 24.56
N THR A 289 -16.05 17.91 24.06
CA THR A 289 -17.06 18.25 23.05
C THR A 289 -18.06 19.26 23.64
N PRO A 290 -18.37 20.37 22.92
CA PRO A 290 -19.38 21.34 23.36
C PRO A 290 -20.71 20.66 23.69
N ALA A 291 -21.31 21.02 24.84
CA ALA A 291 -22.51 20.36 25.35
C ALA A 291 -23.67 20.39 24.32
N THR A 292 -23.86 21.49 23.62
CA THR A 292 -24.91 21.61 22.60
C THR A 292 -24.78 20.60 21.46
N LEU A 293 -23.55 20.32 21.01
CA LEU A 293 -23.28 19.32 19.96
C LEU A 293 -23.42 17.91 20.50
N ARG A 294 -22.88 17.67 21.69
CA ARG A 294 -22.98 16.37 22.36
C ARG A 294 -24.43 15.99 22.62
N ASP A 295 -25.21 16.90 23.21
CA ASP A 295 -26.60 16.63 23.59
C ASP A 295 -27.49 16.40 22.36
N ALA A 296 -27.27 17.16 21.26
CA ALA A 296 -27.96 16.95 19.99
C ALA A 296 -27.63 15.57 19.38
N LEU A 297 -26.35 15.16 19.42
CA LEU A 297 -25.91 13.85 18.95
C LEU A 297 -26.53 12.74 19.79
N LEU A 298 -26.48 12.83 21.12
CA LEU A 298 -27.03 11.83 22.01
C LEU A 298 -28.54 11.68 21.87
N ALA A 299 -29.29 12.79 21.77
CA ALA A 299 -30.73 12.75 21.51
C ALA A 299 -31.07 12.06 20.18
N HIS A 300 -30.21 12.19 19.17
CA HIS A 300 -30.37 11.46 17.90
C HIS A 300 -30.11 9.97 18.08
N LEU A 301 -29.02 9.58 18.74
CA LEU A 301 -28.67 8.18 18.98
C LEU A 301 -29.70 7.45 19.87
N GLU A 302 -30.27 8.16 20.85
CA GLU A 302 -31.34 7.62 21.70
C GLU A 302 -32.59 7.29 20.86
N ARG A 303 -32.95 8.14 19.89
CA ARG A 303 -34.09 7.90 19.00
C ARG A 303 -33.85 6.82 17.96
N SER A 304 -32.67 6.86 17.32
CA SER A 304 -32.33 5.96 16.20
C SER A 304 -31.87 4.58 16.66
N GLY A 305 -31.33 4.46 17.87
CA GLY A 305 -30.68 3.24 18.36
C GLY A 305 -29.33 2.96 17.72
N GLY A 306 -28.83 3.85 16.83
CA GLY A 306 -27.58 3.66 16.09
C GLY A 306 -26.33 4.00 16.91
N LEU A 307 -25.17 3.79 16.28
CA LEU A 307 -23.84 4.11 16.80
C LEU A 307 -23.13 5.13 15.90
N VAL A 308 -22.23 5.93 16.48
CA VAL A 308 -21.39 6.87 15.73
C VAL A 308 -19.93 6.59 15.99
N ALA A 309 -19.18 6.28 14.94
CA ALA A 309 -17.72 6.16 14.96
C ALA A 309 -17.08 7.48 14.55
N ILE A 310 -16.29 8.09 15.42
CA ILE A 310 -15.73 9.43 15.22
C ILE A 310 -14.20 9.35 15.31
N GLY A 311 -13.51 9.83 14.26
CA GLY A 311 -12.07 10.06 14.33
C GLY A 311 -11.75 11.27 15.21
N MET A 312 -11.04 11.05 16.35
CA MET A 312 -10.71 12.09 17.33
C MET A 312 -9.45 11.76 18.12
N PRO A 313 -8.79 12.77 18.73
CA PRO A 313 -7.74 12.49 19.71
C PRO A 313 -8.36 11.97 21.02
N LEU A 314 -7.78 10.90 21.57
CA LEU A 314 -8.17 10.39 22.89
C LEU A 314 -6.96 10.36 23.83
N PRO A 315 -7.17 10.46 25.15
CA PRO A 315 -6.10 10.20 26.13
C PRO A 315 -5.50 8.82 25.90
N GLY A 316 -4.18 8.73 25.86
CA GLY A 316 -3.49 7.47 25.64
C GLY A 316 -3.75 6.47 26.75
N GLN A 317 -3.75 5.19 26.42
CA GLN A 317 -3.83 4.10 27.39
C GLN A 317 -2.44 3.48 27.59
N PRO A 318 -2.08 3.04 28.81
CA PRO A 318 -0.84 2.33 29.03
C PRO A 318 -0.81 1.05 28.17
N ALA A 319 0.21 0.90 27.34
CA ALA A 319 0.43 -0.34 26.59
C ALA A 319 1.36 -1.27 27.38
N ALA A 320 1.25 -2.58 27.15
CA ALA A 320 2.14 -3.56 27.79
C ALA A 320 3.61 -3.22 27.50
N GLY A 321 4.41 -3.08 28.57
CA GLY A 321 5.82 -2.73 28.49
C GLY A 321 6.13 -1.23 28.35
N GLN A 322 5.13 -0.35 28.34
CA GLN A 322 5.33 1.10 28.39
C GLN A 322 5.06 1.63 29.81
N PRO A 323 6.04 2.26 30.48
CA PRO A 323 5.88 2.72 31.86
C PRO A 323 4.89 3.89 32.02
N HIS A 324 4.62 4.62 30.93
CA HIS A 324 3.69 5.74 30.95
C HIS A 324 2.76 5.67 29.73
N ALA A 325 1.48 6.00 29.94
CA ALA A 325 0.54 6.21 28.84
C ALA A 325 0.99 7.38 27.96
N PRO A 326 0.91 7.28 26.62
CA PRO A 326 1.12 8.42 25.75
C PRO A 326 0.08 9.49 26.07
N ARG A 327 0.44 10.77 25.87
CA ARG A 327 -0.46 11.89 26.20
C ARG A 327 -1.77 11.83 25.40
N LEU A 328 -1.68 11.58 24.09
CA LEU A 328 -2.82 11.44 23.17
C LEU A 328 -2.54 10.33 22.15
N THR A 329 -3.58 9.70 21.66
CA THR A 329 -3.58 8.80 20.52
C THR A 329 -4.51 9.35 19.43
N ASN A 330 -4.17 9.11 18.15
CA ASN A 330 -5.08 9.30 17.03
C ASN A 330 -6.04 8.09 17.02
N SER A 331 -7.34 8.34 17.21
CA SER A 331 -8.27 7.27 17.58
C SER A 331 -9.59 7.35 16.84
N VAL A 332 -10.27 6.22 16.77
CA VAL A 332 -11.70 6.13 16.49
C VAL A 332 -12.42 5.82 17.80
N ALA A 333 -13.35 6.68 18.21
CA ALA A 333 -14.26 6.43 19.32
C ALA A 333 -15.64 6.10 18.75
N VAL A 334 -16.22 4.98 19.18
CA VAL A 334 -17.60 4.63 18.87
C VAL A 334 -18.47 5.04 20.04
N ILE A 335 -19.36 6.01 19.80
CA ILE A 335 -20.25 6.58 20.80
C ILE A 335 -21.61 5.89 20.69
N ASP A 336 -22.14 5.44 21.82
CA ASP A 336 -23.47 4.89 21.94
C ASP A 336 -24.52 5.94 22.42
N ARG A 337 -25.77 5.50 22.52
CA ARG A 337 -26.89 6.34 22.97
C ARG A 337 -26.74 6.91 24.38
N ASP A 338 -25.95 6.26 25.24
CA ASP A 338 -25.71 6.72 26.61
C ASP A 338 -24.54 7.70 26.69
N GLY A 339 -23.90 7.99 25.55
CA GLY A 339 -22.72 8.85 25.45
C GLY A 339 -21.43 8.16 25.89
N ALA A 340 -21.47 6.87 26.11
CA ALA A 340 -20.30 6.09 26.44
C ALA A 340 -19.50 5.73 25.18
N ILE A 341 -18.19 5.48 25.36
CA ILE A 341 -17.34 4.92 24.31
C ILE A 341 -17.52 3.42 24.31
N ALA A 342 -18.45 2.93 23.46
CA ALA A 342 -18.77 1.51 23.34
C ALA A 342 -17.63 0.69 22.72
N ALA A 343 -16.83 1.31 21.83
CA ALA A 343 -15.62 0.74 21.27
C ALA A 343 -14.60 1.84 20.97
N ARG A 344 -13.33 1.45 20.98
CA ARG A 344 -12.19 2.33 20.71
C ARG A 344 -11.17 1.61 19.85
N TYR A 345 -10.63 2.32 18.88
CA TYR A 345 -9.45 1.92 18.11
C TYR A 345 -8.41 3.02 18.15
N ASP A 346 -7.19 2.72 18.53
CA ASP A 346 -6.06 3.64 18.57
C ASP A 346 -5.10 3.31 17.44
N LYS A 347 -4.70 4.32 16.66
CA LYS A 347 -3.78 4.16 15.56
C LYS A 347 -2.47 3.52 16.01
N ARG A 348 -2.15 2.39 15.41
CA ARG A 348 -0.95 1.60 15.73
C ARG A 348 0.23 2.00 14.86
N HIS A 349 0.00 2.17 13.54
CA HIS A 349 1.03 2.51 12.59
C HIS A 349 1.02 4.01 12.30
N LEU A 350 1.88 4.73 13.03
CA LEU A 350 1.97 6.19 12.95
C LEU A 350 2.73 6.62 11.69
N VAL A 351 2.30 7.73 11.10
CA VAL A 351 2.95 8.35 9.93
C VAL A 351 4.24 9.04 10.38
N PRO A 352 5.41 8.63 9.83
CA PRO A 352 6.67 9.31 10.13
C PRO A 352 6.62 10.78 9.74
N LEU A 353 7.21 11.66 10.56
CA LEU A 353 7.26 13.12 10.36
C LEU A 353 5.89 13.84 10.39
N GLY A 354 4.80 13.09 10.49
CA GLY A 354 3.44 13.61 10.62
C GLY A 354 2.86 13.41 12.03
N GLU A 355 3.06 12.23 12.62
CA GLU A 355 2.48 11.85 13.91
C GLU A 355 3.55 11.52 14.96
N PHE A 356 4.77 11.26 14.53
CA PHE A 356 5.94 11.14 15.42
C PHE A 356 7.22 11.55 14.67
N ILE A 357 8.24 11.94 15.44
CA ILE A 357 9.53 12.33 14.88
C ILE A 357 10.51 11.18 15.01
N PRO A 358 10.97 10.55 13.90
CA PRO A 358 12.03 9.56 13.95
C PRO A 358 13.31 10.12 14.54
N ARG A 359 14.06 9.29 15.28
CA ARG A 359 15.35 9.71 15.88
C ARG A 359 16.28 10.29 14.80
N GLY A 360 16.86 11.45 15.06
CA GLY A 360 17.77 12.16 14.14
C GLY A 360 17.09 13.10 13.13
N PHE A 361 15.75 13.15 13.07
CA PHE A 361 15.01 14.00 12.11
C PHE A 361 14.41 15.27 12.73
N GLY A 362 14.71 15.60 13.98
CA GLY A 362 14.21 16.82 14.65
C GLY A 362 14.52 18.11 13.87
N TRP A 363 15.71 18.19 13.26
CA TRP A 363 16.12 19.32 12.43
C TRP A 363 15.23 19.49 11.17
N PHE A 364 14.78 18.36 10.57
CA PHE A 364 13.91 18.39 9.40
C PHE A 364 12.51 18.91 9.75
N VAL A 365 11.99 18.47 10.90
CA VAL A 365 10.69 18.94 11.41
C VAL A 365 10.74 20.41 11.78
N ALA A 366 11.88 20.92 12.32
CA ALA A 366 12.06 22.34 12.61
C ALA A 366 11.98 23.24 11.35
N LEU A 367 12.18 22.69 10.16
CA LEU A 367 11.97 23.39 8.89
C LEU A 367 10.50 23.45 8.47
N MET A 368 9.64 22.66 9.08
CA MET A 368 8.21 22.59 8.80
C MET A 368 7.42 23.34 9.87
N ARG A 369 6.40 24.08 9.46
CA ARG A 369 5.47 24.79 10.36
C ARG A 369 4.21 23.95 10.65
N ILE A 370 4.35 22.63 10.67
CA ILE A 370 3.23 21.75 10.99
C ILE A 370 3.12 21.68 12.51
N PRO A 371 1.95 21.90 13.11
CA PRO A 371 1.71 21.60 14.51
C PRO A 371 1.69 20.09 14.69
N LEU A 372 2.89 19.47 14.76
CA LEU A 372 3.05 18.03 14.94
C LEU A 372 2.70 17.69 16.37
N GLY A 373 1.68 16.86 16.55
CA GLY A 373 1.42 16.18 17.81
C GLY A 373 2.31 14.92 17.90
N GLU A 374 3.00 14.71 18.99
CA GLU A 374 3.55 13.39 19.29
C GLU A 374 2.40 12.50 19.77
N PHE A 375 1.84 11.72 18.84
CA PHE A 375 0.84 10.72 19.18
C PHE A 375 1.49 9.45 19.71
N GLY A 376 0.81 8.81 20.64
CA GLY A 376 1.16 7.46 21.08
C GLY A 376 0.64 6.41 20.13
N ARG A 377 1.31 5.26 20.12
CA ARG A 377 0.87 4.08 19.36
C ARG A 377 -0.19 3.31 20.13
N GLY A 378 -1.23 2.88 19.44
CA GLY A 378 -2.22 1.93 19.95
C GLY A 378 -1.62 0.55 20.22
N PRO A 379 -2.33 -0.28 21.01
CA PRO A 379 -1.93 -1.66 21.28
C PRO A 379 -1.93 -2.53 20.02
N ALA A 380 -1.14 -3.60 20.07
CA ALA A 380 -0.98 -4.50 18.92
C ALA A 380 -2.27 -5.23 18.53
N THR A 381 -3.14 -5.50 19.50
CA THR A 381 -4.43 -6.17 19.33
C THR A 381 -5.51 -5.27 19.89
N GLN A 382 -6.53 -5.03 19.11
CA GLN A 382 -7.67 -4.20 19.49
C GLN A 382 -8.96 -4.90 19.03
N PRO A 383 -9.95 -5.08 19.91
CA PRO A 383 -11.16 -5.82 19.59
C PRO A 383 -11.99 -5.06 18.54
N PRO A 384 -12.63 -5.76 17.61
CA PRO A 384 -13.58 -5.13 16.70
C PRO A 384 -14.85 -4.69 17.43
N LEU A 385 -15.50 -3.65 16.92
CA LEU A 385 -16.87 -3.29 17.34
C LEU A 385 -17.83 -4.42 16.97
N VAL A 386 -18.64 -4.86 17.92
CA VAL A 386 -19.73 -5.83 17.68
C VAL A 386 -21.05 -5.07 17.56
N ILE A 387 -21.69 -5.19 16.41
CA ILE A 387 -22.99 -4.58 16.12
C ILE A 387 -23.84 -5.55 15.29
N ASP A 388 -25.00 -5.95 15.80
CA ASP A 388 -25.97 -6.81 15.13
C ASP A 388 -25.37 -8.08 14.50
N GLY A 389 -24.42 -8.71 15.21
CA GLY A 389 -23.74 -9.92 14.76
C GLY A 389 -22.61 -9.67 13.75
N GLN A 390 -22.39 -8.44 13.34
CA GLN A 390 -21.22 -8.03 12.57
C GLN A 390 -20.06 -7.64 13.50
N LYS A 391 -18.84 -7.89 13.07
CA LYS A 391 -17.61 -7.45 13.73
C LYS A 391 -16.89 -6.45 12.82
N VAL A 392 -16.98 -5.18 13.19
CA VAL A 392 -16.41 -4.06 12.44
C VAL A 392 -15.05 -3.73 13.00
N ALA A 393 -14.01 -3.87 12.18
CA ALA A 393 -12.64 -3.54 12.54
C ALA A 393 -12.22 -2.23 11.88
N PHE A 394 -11.60 -1.35 12.66
CA PHE A 394 -11.14 -0.04 12.19
C PHE A 394 -9.65 -0.06 11.86
N ASP A 395 -9.26 0.77 10.93
CA ASP A 395 -7.90 1.21 10.67
C ASP A 395 -7.92 2.70 10.31
N ILE A 396 -6.80 3.40 10.54
CA ILE A 396 -6.75 4.86 10.38
C ILE A 396 -5.74 5.24 9.30
N CYS A 397 -6.25 5.76 8.17
CA CYS A 397 -5.47 6.39 7.11
C CYS A 397 -4.38 5.45 6.55
N TYR A 398 -3.12 5.75 6.83
CA TYR A 398 -1.92 5.06 6.37
C TYR A 398 -1.86 3.56 6.75
N GLU A 399 -2.64 3.12 7.72
CA GLU A 399 -2.62 1.74 8.22
C GLU A 399 -3.10 0.72 7.17
N ASP A 400 -3.92 1.12 6.20
CA ASP A 400 -4.34 0.23 5.12
C ASP A 400 -3.19 -0.21 4.19
N LEU A 401 -2.01 0.40 4.30
CA LEU A 401 -0.79 -0.07 3.64
C LEU A 401 -0.22 -1.36 4.26
N PHE A 402 -0.56 -1.68 5.51
CA PHE A 402 0.00 -2.78 6.29
C PHE A 402 -0.98 -3.94 6.40
N GLY A 403 -1.10 -4.71 5.32
CA GLY A 403 -2.08 -5.79 5.20
C GLY A 403 -1.97 -6.86 6.29
N GLU A 404 -0.79 -7.10 6.87
CA GLU A 404 -0.59 -8.02 7.99
C GLU A 404 -1.27 -7.55 9.28
N GLU A 405 -1.39 -6.23 9.50
CA GLU A 405 -2.08 -5.67 10.66
C GLU A 405 -3.60 -5.87 10.52
N LEU A 406 -4.15 -5.62 9.32
CA LEU A 406 -5.56 -5.90 9.03
C LEU A 406 -5.84 -7.40 9.03
N ALA A 407 -4.90 -8.23 8.55
CA ALA A 407 -5.02 -9.70 8.60
C ALA A 407 -5.15 -10.20 10.04
N ALA A 408 -4.47 -9.57 11.01
CA ALA A 408 -4.63 -9.89 12.43
C ALA A 408 -6.08 -9.64 12.90
N GLN A 409 -6.66 -8.50 12.56
CA GLN A 409 -8.05 -8.17 12.91
C GLN A 409 -9.06 -9.15 12.26
N VAL A 410 -8.78 -9.60 11.01
CA VAL A 410 -9.61 -10.62 10.33
C VAL A 410 -9.49 -11.99 11.03
N ARG A 411 -8.32 -12.37 11.53
CA ARG A 411 -8.17 -13.59 12.34
C ARG A 411 -8.95 -13.50 13.65
N ASP A 412 -9.06 -12.31 14.24
CA ASP A 412 -9.87 -12.04 15.45
C ASP A 412 -11.38 -11.98 15.13
N GLY A 413 -11.72 -12.22 13.88
CA GLY A 413 -13.10 -12.42 13.42
C GLY A 413 -13.75 -11.20 12.78
N ALA A 414 -13.01 -10.16 12.39
CA ALA A 414 -13.58 -9.03 11.66
C ALA A 414 -14.33 -9.49 10.40
N THR A 415 -15.55 -8.99 10.24
CA THR A 415 -16.43 -9.29 9.08
C THR A 415 -16.50 -8.12 8.11
N ILE A 416 -16.27 -6.90 8.59
CA ILE A 416 -16.24 -5.64 7.84
C ILE A 416 -15.01 -4.86 8.27
N LEU A 417 -14.28 -4.26 7.33
CA LEU A 417 -13.18 -3.33 7.58
C LEU A 417 -13.64 -1.90 7.36
N VAL A 418 -13.15 -0.96 8.17
CA VAL A 418 -13.49 0.46 8.05
C VAL A 418 -12.21 1.29 8.18
N ASN A 419 -11.81 1.94 7.08
CA ASN A 419 -10.74 2.92 7.09
C ASN A 419 -11.31 4.34 7.26
N VAL A 420 -10.85 5.06 8.27
CA VAL A 420 -11.12 6.49 8.43
C VAL A 420 -9.88 7.29 8.09
N SER A 421 -9.99 8.31 7.23
CA SER A 421 -8.81 8.96 6.69
C SER A 421 -8.95 10.47 6.53
N ASN A 422 -7.85 11.18 6.78
CA ASN A 422 -7.72 12.60 6.47
C ASN A 422 -6.56 12.83 5.50
N ILE A 423 -6.82 12.63 4.22
CA ILE A 423 -5.83 12.75 3.14
C ILE A 423 -5.69 14.20 2.60
N ALA A 424 -6.30 15.19 3.26
CA ALA A 424 -6.27 16.60 2.83
C ALA A 424 -4.86 17.20 2.75
N TRP A 425 -3.90 16.62 3.48
CA TRP A 425 -2.48 16.98 3.44
C TRP A 425 -1.82 16.89 2.06
N PHE A 426 -2.39 16.11 1.15
CA PHE A 426 -1.79 15.86 -0.16
C PHE A 426 -2.45 16.67 -1.29
N GLY A 427 -3.45 17.51 -0.95
CA GLY A 427 -4.20 18.29 -1.92
C GLY A 427 -4.97 17.43 -2.92
N ASP A 428 -5.50 18.04 -3.96
CA ASP A 428 -6.10 17.32 -5.09
C ASP A 428 -4.98 16.73 -5.96
N SER A 429 -4.66 15.49 -5.70
CA SER A 429 -3.50 14.82 -6.28
C SER A 429 -3.72 13.32 -6.48
N HIS A 430 -2.76 12.67 -7.10
CA HIS A 430 -2.78 11.22 -7.31
C HIS A 430 -2.80 10.41 -5.99
N ALA A 431 -2.46 11.01 -4.84
CA ALA A 431 -2.55 10.34 -3.55
C ALA A 431 -3.96 9.79 -3.27
N LEU A 432 -5.01 10.52 -3.65
CA LEU A 432 -6.39 10.14 -3.36
C LEU A 432 -6.80 8.84 -4.04
N PRO A 433 -6.72 8.71 -5.37
CA PRO A 433 -7.04 7.46 -6.05
C PRO A 433 -6.03 6.34 -5.78
N GLN A 434 -4.75 6.64 -5.51
CA GLN A 434 -3.75 5.64 -5.11
C GLN A 434 -4.11 5.02 -3.75
N HIS A 435 -4.57 5.82 -2.80
CA HIS A 435 -5.00 5.34 -1.49
C HIS A 435 -6.25 4.45 -1.59
N LEU A 436 -7.21 4.78 -2.47
CA LEU A 436 -8.33 3.89 -2.78
C LEU A 436 -7.85 2.57 -3.40
N GLN A 437 -6.87 2.62 -4.31
CA GLN A 437 -6.30 1.42 -4.94
C GLN A 437 -5.67 0.48 -3.90
N ILE A 438 -5.02 1.02 -2.87
CA ILE A 438 -4.45 0.26 -1.75
C ILE A 438 -5.56 -0.44 -0.96
N ALA A 439 -6.61 0.29 -0.57
CA ALA A 439 -7.76 -0.26 0.16
C ALA A 439 -8.46 -1.37 -0.62
N ARG A 440 -8.61 -1.23 -1.93
CA ARG A 440 -9.15 -2.25 -2.81
C ARG A 440 -8.32 -3.54 -2.74
N MET A 441 -7.00 -3.43 -2.74
CA MET A 441 -6.10 -4.58 -2.58
C MET A 441 -6.28 -5.24 -1.20
N ARG A 442 -6.48 -4.46 -0.12
CA ARG A 442 -6.78 -5.02 1.22
C ARG A 442 -8.08 -5.84 1.22
N ALA A 443 -9.13 -5.30 0.60
CA ALA A 443 -10.40 -6.02 0.47
C ALA A 443 -10.22 -7.37 -0.27
N ILE A 444 -9.44 -7.40 -1.35
CA ILE A 444 -9.14 -8.63 -2.11
C ILE A 444 -8.34 -9.63 -1.26
N GLU A 445 -7.24 -9.20 -0.65
CA GLU A 445 -6.34 -10.07 0.13
C GLU A 445 -7.06 -10.76 1.29
N LEU A 446 -7.93 -10.02 1.96
CA LEU A 446 -8.59 -10.45 3.18
C LEU A 446 -9.99 -11.03 2.93
N ALA A 447 -10.48 -10.89 1.69
CA ALA A 447 -11.84 -11.25 1.28
C ALA A 447 -12.88 -10.65 2.24
N ARG A 448 -12.75 -9.35 2.53
CA ARG A 448 -13.65 -8.57 3.39
C ARG A 448 -14.14 -7.33 2.67
N PRO A 449 -15.42 -6.98 2.82
CA PRO A 449 -15.86 -5.65 2.40
C PRO A 449 -15.15 -4.59 3.23
N MET A 450 -14.82 -3.47 2.60
CA MET A 450 -14.12 -2.36 3.23
C MET A 450 -14.84 -1.05 2.98
N LEU A 451 -15.13 -0.32 4.03
CA LEU A 451 -15.73 1.00 4.01
C LEU A 451 -14.65 2.05 4.22
N ARG A 452 -14.77 3.16 3.52
CA ARG A 452 -13.84 4.29 3.64
C ARG A 452 -14.59 5.57 3.92
N ALA A 453 -14.39 6.17 5.09
CA ALA A 453 -14.84 7.51 5.42
C ALA A 453 -13.65 8.47 5.34
N THR A 454 -13.65 9.37 4.35
CA THR A 454 -12.52 10.28 4.12
C THR A 454 -12.97 11.74 4.24
N ASN A 455 -12.06 12.63 4.62
CA ASN A 455 -12.39 14.06 4.72
C ASN A 455 -12.52 14.72 3.34
N THR A 456 -11.50 14.64 2.50
CA THR A 456 -11.45 15.24 1.14
C THR A 456 -11.18 14.20 0.06
N GLY A 457 -10.81 12.99 0.46
CA GLY A 457 -10.43 11.90 -0.43
C GLY A 457 -11.64 11.16 -1.02
N VAL A 458 -11.43 9.90 -1.41
CA VAL A 458 -12.48 9.06 -1.97
C VAL A 458 -13.19 8.31 -0.84
N THR A 459 -14.34 8.81 -0.42
CA THR A 459 -15.28 8.06 0.44
C THR A 459 -15.98 7.01 -0.40
N ALA A 460 -15.91 5.75 0.00
CA ALA A 460 -16.33 4.63 -0.83
C ALA A 460 -16.73 3.39 -0.03
N ALA A 461 -17.55 2.55 -0.63
CA ALA A 461 -17.76 1.17 -0.25
C ALA A 461 -17.06 0.24 -1.27
N ILE A 462 -16.38 -0.79 -0.76
CA ILE A 462 -15.61 -1.74 -1.54
C ILE A 462 -16.08 -3.14 -1.14
N ASP A 463 -16.43 -3.98 -2.10
CA ASP A 463 -16.82 -5.36 -1.84
C ASP A 463 -15.60 -6.25 -1.51
N ALA A 464 -15.85 -7.47 -1.08
CA ALA A 464 -14.81 -8.45 -0.74
C ALA A 464 -13.94 -8.89 -1.94
N ARG A 465 -14.26 -8.46 -3.16
CA ARG A 465 -13.49 -8.67 -4.39
C ARG A 465 -12.71 -7.44 -4.82
N GLY A 466 -12.75 -6.35 -4.02
CA GLY A 466 -12.06 -5.11 -4.30
C GLY A 466 -12.77 -4.21 -5.33
N GLN A 467 -14.04 -4.49 -5.66
CA GLN A 467 -14.82 -3.62 -6.53
C GLN A 467 -15.42 -2.48 -5.71
N VAL A 468 -15.28 -1.25 -6.21
CA VAL A 468 -15.95 -0.09 -5.63
C VAL A 468 -17.42 -0.16 -6.03
N THR A 469 -18.31 -0.31 -5.04
CA THR A 469 -19.76 -0.40 -5.26
C THR A 469 -20.41 0.97 -5.24
N ASP A 470 -19.92 1.84 -4.35
CA ASP A 470 -20.48 3.18 -4.13
C ASP A 470 -19.35 4.15 -3.79
N THR A 471 -19.50 5.42 -4.17
CA THR A 471 -18.48 6.44 -3.91
C THR A 471 -19.06 7.85 -3.92
N LEU A 472 -18.42 8.75 -3.17
CA LEU A 472 -18.64 10.20 -3.27
C LEU A 472 -17.53 10.85 -4.10
N PRO A 473 -17.84 11.94 -4.81
CA PRO A 473 -16.81 12.78 -5.45
C PRO A 473 -15.84 13.34 -4.40
N THR A 474 -14.56 13.39 -4.74
CA THR A 474 -13.55 14.05 -3.89
C THR A 474 -13.84 15.54 -3.73
N TYR A 475 -13.37 16.15 -2.65
CA TYR A 475 -13.54 17.59 -2.38
C TYR A 475 -15.00 18.07 -2.36
N THR A 476 -15.93 17.21 -2.01
CA THR A 476 -17.34 17.55 -1.77
C THR A 476 -17.70 17.22 -0.33
N ALA A 477 -18.60 17.99 0.27
CA ALA A 477 -19.23 17.64 1.54
C ALA A 477 -20.47 16.78 1.29
N GLY A 478 -20.69 15.73 2.09
CA GLY A 478 -21.86 14.87 1.95
C GLY A 478 -21.78 13.60 2.76
N ALA A 479 -22.75 12.73 2.56
CA ALA A 479 -22.85 11.42 3.17
C ALA A 479 -23.12 10.34 2.11
N LEU A 480 -22.42 9.22 2.19
CA LEU A 480 -22.70 8.01 1.42
C LEU A 480 -23.51 7.07 2.32
N ALA A 481 -24.77 6.87 2.00
CA ALA A 481 -25.68 5.95 2.69
C ALA A 481 -25.77 4.64 1.90
N LEU A 482 -25.56 3.53 2.58
CA LEU A 482 -25.55 2.21 1.97
C LEU A 482 -25.96 1.12 2.96
N THR A 483 -26.30 -0.05 2.43
CA THR A 483 -26.47 -1.28 3.21
C THR A 483 -25.32 -2.21 2.93
N ILE A 484 -24.69 -2.75 3.99
CA ILE A 484 -23.56 -3.66 3.88
C ILE A 484 -23.81 -4.94 4.67
N ARG A 485 -23.33 -6.05 4.14
CA ARG A 485 -23.24 -7.31 4.85
C ARG A 485 -21.79 -7.74 4.94
N GLY A 486 -21.36 -8.15 6.13
CA GLY A 486 -20.02 -8.65 6.37
C GLY A 486 -19.76 -10.01 5.76
N SER A 487 -18.51 -10.41 5.73
CA SER A 487 -18.07 -11.70 5.19
C SER A 487 -17.26 -12.48 6.22
N THR A 488 -17.38 -13.82 6.18
CA THR A 488 -16.61 -14.77 7.00
C THR A 488 -15.81 -15.72 6.10
N GLY A 489 -14.82 -16.40 6.67
CA GLY A 489 -13.84 -17.24 5.97
C GLY A 489 -12.43 -16.65 6.12
N LEU A 490 -11.41 -17.44 5.90
CA LEU A 490 -9.99 -16.99 5.99
C LEU A 490 -9.28 -17.33 4.68
N THR A 491 -8.76 -16.31 4.02
CA THR A 491 -7.82 -16.50 2.92
C THR A 491 -6.49 -17.04 3.47
N PRO A 492 -5.66 -17.71 2.67
CA PRO A 492 -4.29 -18.06 3.09
C PRO A 492 -3.49 -16.84 3.57
N TYR A 493 -3.63 -15.69 2.89
CA TYR A 493 -2.99 -14.45 3.32
C TYR A 493 -3.53 -13.96 4.67
N ALA A 494 -4.84 -13.95 4.88
CA ALA A 494 -5.43 -13.57 6.17
C ALA A 494 -4.93 -14.48 7.31
N ARG A 495 -4.71 -15.77 7.04
CA ARG A 495 -4.23 -16.76 8.02
C ARG A 495 -2.77 -16.54 8.41
N TRP A 496 -1.88 -16.32 7.43
CA TRP A 496 -0.43 -16.33 7.63
C TRP A 496 0.24 -14.98 7.39
N GLY A 497 -0.50 -13.97 6.91
CA GLY A 497 0.03 -12.63 6.64
C GLY A 497 1.23 -12.65 5.70
N ASN A 498 2.19 -11.79 5.98
CA ASN A 498 3.40 -11.64 5.18
C ASN A 498 4.40 -12.82 5.27
N ALA A 499 4.12 -13.86 6.06
CA ALA A 499 4.95 -15.07 6.05
C ALA A 499 4.89 -15.79 4.68
N VAL A 500 3.72 -15.74 4.00
CA VAL A 500 3.55 -16.36 2.66
C VAL A 500 4.43 -15.69 1.60
N PRO A 501 4.31 -14.37 1.35
CA PRO A 501 5.18 -13.70 0.36
C PRO A 501 6.66 -13.73 0.75
N LEU A 502 6.98 -13.72 2.05
CA LEU A 502 8.35 -13.85 2.52
C LEU A 502 8.94 -15.22 2.13
N ALA A 503 8.24 -16.32 2.43
CA ALA A 503 8.64 -17.66 2.06
C ALA A 503 8.76 -17.82 0.53
N LEU A 504 7.80 -17.28 -0.23
CA LEU A 504 7.82 -17.26 -1.69
C LEU A 504 9.05 -16.52 -2.22
N GLY A 505 9.34 -15.32 -1.73
CA GLY A 505 10.48 -14.52 -2.15
C GLY A 505 11.82 -15.23 -1.88
N PHE A 506 11.97 -15.82 -0.70
CA PHE A 506 13.15 -16.63 -0.38
C PHE A 506 13.24 -17.91 -1.24
N ALA A 507 12.14 -18.63 -1.43
CA ALA A 507 12.13 -19.85 -2.23
C ALA A 507 12.53 -19.56 -3.69
N LEU A 508 11.99 -18.51 -4.30
CA LEU A 508 12.35 -18.10 -5.66
C LEU A 508 13.82 -17.68 -5.74
N SER A 509 14.29 -16.82 -4.82
CA SER A 509 15.67 -16.35 -4.81
C SER A 509 16.66 -17.48 -4.61
N LEU A 510 16.40 -18.38 -3.65
CA LEU A 510 17.26 -19.52 -3.34
C LEU A 510 17.27 -20.54 -4.49
N SER A 511 16.11 -20.91 -5.03
CA SER A 511 16.03 -21.84 -6.17
C SER A 511 16.78 -21.30 -7.38
N GLY A 512 16.63 -20.01 -7.69
CA GLY A 512 17.40 -19.37 -8.75
C GLY A 512 18.90 -19.37 -8.47
N ALA A 513 19.33 -19.03 -7.25
CA ALA A 513 20.73 -19.04 -6.85
C ALA A 513 21.36 -20.45 -6.92
N LEU A 514 20.66 -21.48 -6.44
CA LEU A 514 21.11 -22.86 -6.51
C LEU A 514 21.25 -23.35 -7.96
N ALA A 515 20.29 -23.01 -8.83
CA ALA A 515 20.37 -23.30 -10.26
C ALA A 515 21.58 -22.60 -10.93
N CYS A 516 21.89 -21.35 -10.54
CA CYS A 516 23.07 -20.63 -10.98
C CYS A 516 24.38 -21.37 -10.56
N LEU A 517 24.46 -21.84 -9.31
CA LEU A 517 25.61 -22.57 -8.80
C LEU A 517 25.78 -23.94 -9.48
N ALA A 518 24.68 -24.66 -9.71
CA ALA A 518 24.71 -25.94 -10.42
C ALA A 518 25.22 -25.79 -11.87
N ALA A 519 24.77 -24.75 -12.56
CA ALA A 519 25.25 -24.43 -13.91
C ALA A 519 26.76 -24.11 -13.94
N ARG A 520 27.28 -23.47 -12.88
CA ARG A 520 28.72 -23.20 -12.75
C ARG A 520 29.55 -24.47 -12.53
N ARG A 521 29.08 -25.39 -11.67
CA ARG A 521 29.80 -26.64 -11.36
C ARG A 521 29.93 -27.56 -12.57
N ARG A 522 28.85 -27.76 -13.35
CA ARG A 522 28.85 -28.62 -14.57
C ARG A 522 29.88 -28.22 -15.62
N SER A 523 30.40 -27.02 -15.58
CA SER A 523 31.35 -26.49 -16.54
C SER A 523 32.79 -26.48 -16.03
N THR A 524 33.03 -26.81 -14.76
CA THR A 524 34.35 -26.91 -14.15
C THR A 524 34.83 -28.37 -14.02
N ASP A 525 33.95 -29.37 -14.19
CA ASP A 525 34.33 -30.75 -14.31
C ASP A 525 34.85 -31.01 -15.73
N PRO A 526 36.15 -31.25 -15.93
CA PRO A 526 36.64 -31.77 -17.21
C PRO A 526 36.06 -33.18 -17.38
N ASN A 527 35.51 -33.43 -18.58
CA ASN A 527 34.95 -34.71 -18.97
C ASN A 527 35.92 -35.87 -18.61
N PRO A 528 35.55 -36.87 -17.77
CA PRO A 528 36.48 -37.95 -17.41
C PRO A 528 36.58 -39.03 -18.48
N LEU A 529 36.19 -38.74 -19.74
CA LEU A 529 36.24 -39.65 -20.86
C LEU A 529 36.90 -38.97 -22.10
N GLU A 530 38.16 -38.63 -22.04
CA GLU A 530 39.10 -38.56 -23.15
C GLU A 530 40.47 -39.15 -22.73
#